data_caef990f587b42f35778e296c8e73093
#
_entry.id   caef990f587b42f35778e296c8e73093
#
_cell.length_a   1.000
_cell.length_b   1.000
_cell.length_c   1.000
_cell.angle_alpha   90.00
_cell.angle_beta   90.00
_cell.angle_gamma   90.00
#
_symmetry.space_group_name_H-M   'P 1'
#
loop_
_entity.id
_entity.type
_entity.pdbx_description
1 polymer ?
#
loop_
_entity_poly.entity_id
_entity_poly.type
_entity_poly.pdbx_seq_one_letter_code
_entity_poly.pdbx_strand_id
1 'polypeptide(L)'
;MQAKLWTARLVFFMAGIGITVWAIVIPYIKIRFHLGDGTLGLVLLAGGTGGIAVMPLAGMAVARWGSRNCIAGTALLMCLLLPALGAAPSPLVFTALLFIYGANFGALDVAVNAQGAVVEAMSGRLHMSGFHACYSLGTLASALVASLMLKLGGTVLMLCVFSATVVLAGLTQNFRLVPKSGDAPPTGQHFAWPNRRTLILGLCCYAAFMTEGACTDWSAIFLRFSRGMAIDAATLGYAAFAVMTALARLTGDRLAMRLGQPVVMRLGAALGVAGFALAVLVNSGIVGVVGFGLVGFGTGNMAPLLFSAAARVPGMAAHHSMPAVVAIGYAGFLTGPVMIGLVSSHFGLGSAFGVDAVLLGLAFFGARSVA
;
A
#
# COMPACT_ATOMS: atom_id res chain seq x y z
N MET A 1 -26.69 -4.72 -3.73
CA MET A 1 -25.48 -4.82 -2.88
C MET A 1 -24.37 -5.61 -3.57
N GLN A 2 -24.60 -6.83 -4.07
CA GLN A 2 -23.54 -7.65 -4.69
C GLN A 2 -22.78 -6.95 -5.82
N ALA A 3 -23.46 -6.28 -6.76
CA ALA A 3 -22.80 -5.55 -7.84
C ALA A 3 -21.83 -4.47 -7.32
N LYS A 4 -22.22 -3.72 -6.27
CA LYS A 4 -21.36 -2.70 -5.64
C LYS A 4 -20.11 -3.32 -5.00
N LEU A 5 -20.25 -4.45 -4.30
CA LEU A 5 -19.14 -5.20 -3.72
C LEU A 5 -18.16 -5.71 -4.78
N TRP A 6 -18.68 -6.29 -5.87
CA TRP A 6 -17.83 -6.77 -6.97
C TRP A 6 -17.09 -5.64 -7.66
N THR A 7 -17.77 -4.49 -7.90
CA THR A 7 -17.12 -3.34 -8.53
C THR A 7 -16.09 -2.70 -7.59
N ALA A 8 -16.35 -2.64 -6.28
CA ALA A 8 -15.34 -2.21 -5.31
C ALA A 8 -14.10 -3.12 -5.35
N ARG A 9 -14.26 -4.45 -5.37
CA ARG A 9 -13.15 -5.39 -5.54
C ARG A 9 -12.38 -5.16 -6.83
N LEU A 10 -13.09 -4.90 -7.93
CA LEU A 10 -12.48 -4.64 -9.23
C LEU A 10 -11.61 -3.37 -9.21
N VAL A 11 -12.07 -2.27 -8.60
CA VAL A 11 -11.26 -1.03 -8.57
C VAL A 11 -10.04 -1.18 -7.66
N PHE A 12 -10.11 -1.94 -6.56
CA PHE A 12 -8.93 -2.30 -5.77
C PHE A 12 -7.94 -3.16 -6.57
N PHE A 13 -8.44 -4.15 -7.33
CA PHE A 13 -7.60 -4.95 -8.23
C PHE A 13 -6.91 -4.09 -9.29
N MET A 14 -7.61 -3.13 -9.90
CA MET A 14 -7.06 -2.19 -10.87
C MET A 14 -6.00 -1.26 -10.25
N ALA A 15 -6.22 -0.80 -9.02
CA ALA A 15 -5.21 -0.02 -8.29
C ALA A 15 -3.93 -0.84 -8.06
N GLY A 16 -4.06 -2.13 -7.73
CA GLY A 16 -2.94 -3.07 -7.63
C GLY A 16 -2.18 -3.26 -8.94
N ILE A 17 -2.88 -3.34 -10.09
CA ILE A 17 -2.23 -3.35 -11.41
C ILE A 17 -1.41 -2.07 -11.60
N GLY A 18 -2.01 -0.91 -11.35
CA GLY A 18 -1.36 0.38 -11.55
C GLY A 18 -0.05 0.48 -10.79
N ILE A 19 -0.07 0.26 -9.48
CA ILE A 19 1.14 0.40 -8.65
C ILE A 19 2.27 -0.54 -9.08
N THR A 20 1.97 -1.72 -9.57
CA THR A 20 3.00 -2.70 -9.94
C THR A 20 3.69 -2.33 -11.25
N VAL A 21 2.96 -1.80 -12.21
CA VAL A 21 3.52 -1.48 -13.54
C VAL A 21 4.64 -0.46 -13.45
N TRP A 22 4.46 0.62 -12.70
CA TRP A 22 5.51 1.63 -12.57
C TRP A 22 6.75 1.03 -11.88
N ALA A 23 6.59 0.17 -10.88
CA ALA A 23 7.70 -0.48 -10.21
C ALA A 23 8.54 -1.35 -11.16
N ILE A 24 7.87 -2.04 -12.10
CA ILE A 24 8.55 -2.85 -13.14
C ILE A 24 9.29 -1.97 -14.14
N VAL A 25 8.81 -0.76 -14.41
CA VAL A 25 9.46 0.19 -15.33
C VAL A 25 10.81 0.69 -14.78
N ILE A 26 10.99 0.76 -13.47
CA ILE A 26 12.18 1.34 -12.80
C ILE A 26 13.52 0.76 -13.30
N PRO A 27 13.75 -0.57 -13.30
CA PRO A 27 15.03 -1.13 -13.74
C PRO A 27 15.35 -0.77 -15.20
N TYR A 28 14.34 -0.72 -16.06
CA TYR A 28 14.51 -0.36 -17.48
C TYR A 28 14.89 1.11 -17.65
N ILE A 29 14.30 2.00 -16.87
CA ILE A 29 14.63 3.42 -16.84
C ILE A 29 16.05 3.64 -16.32
N LYS A 30 16.45 2.91 -15.27
CA LYS A 30 17.82 2.93 -14.75
C LYS A 30 18.84 2.59 -15.84
N ILE A 31 18.60 1.51 -16.58
CA ILE A 31 19.47 1.06 -17.67
C ILE A 31 19.42 2.07 -18.83
N ARG A 32 18.23 2.46 -19.28
CA ARG A 32 18.04 3.35 -20.44
C ARG A 32 18.70 4.71 -20.28
N PHE A 33 18.66 5.26 -19.07
CA PHE A 33 19.21 6.59 -18.77
C PHE A 33 20.54 6.54 -18.03
N HIS A 34 21.15 5.36 -17.85
CA HIS A 34 22.41 5.16 -17.13
C HIS A 34 22.43 5.82 -15.74
N LEU A 35 21.32 5.70 -14.99
CA LEU A 35 21.17 6.33 -13.68
C LEU A 35 21.99 5.60 -12.62
N GLY A 36 22.82 6.34 -11.87
CA GLY A 36 23.42 5.85 -10.63
C GLY A 36 22.37 5.64 -9.53
N ASP A 37 22.70 4.81 -8.50
CA ASP A 37 21.75 4.45 -7.43
C ASP A 37 21.23 5.67 -6.66
N GLY A 38 22.10 6.64 -6.36
CA GLY A 38 21.70 7.89 -5.69
C GLY A 38 20.73 8.73 -6.50
N THR A 39 20.99 8.89 -7.81
CA THR A 39 20.08 9.62 -8.72
C THR A 39 18.75 8.89 -8.87
N LEU A 40 18.78 7.56 -8.99
CA LEU A 40 17.58 6.75 -9.04
C LEU A 40 16.75 6.93 -7.76
N GLY A 41 17.37 6.92 -6.57
CA GLY A 41 16.70 7.17 -5.30
C GLY A 41 15.97 8.52 -5.27
N LEU A 42 16.60 9.60 -5.78
CA LEU A 42 15.95 10.90 -5.89
C LEU A 42 14.77 10.91 -6.87
N VAL A 43 14.89 10.18 -7.98
CA VAL A 43 13.81 10.00 -8.95
C VAL A 43 12.62 9.29 -8.30
N LEU A 44 12.87 8.21 -7.57
CA LEU A 44 11.82 7.44 -6.90
C LEU A 44 11.12 8.23 -5.77
N LEU A 45 11.90 9.07 -5.07
CA LEU A 45 11.36 9.97 -4.05
C LEU A 45 10.30 10.92 -4.62
N ALA A 46 10.42 11.32 -5.89
CA ALA A 46 9.42 12.17 -6.54
C ALA A 46 8.02 11.51 -6.57
N GLY A 47 7.93 10.21 -6.85
CA GLY A 47 6.65 9.48 -6.82
C GLY A 47 6.02 9.46 -5.42
N GLY A 48 6.82 9.13 -4.41
CA GLY A 48 6.34 9.10 -3.01
C GLY A 48 5.88 10.48 -2.51
N THR A 49 6.67 11.53 -2.79
CA THR A 49 6.31 12.90 -2.40
C THR A 49 5.06 13.40 -3.11
N GLY A 50 4.89 13.07 -4.40
CA GLY A 50 3.65 13.36 -5.14
C GLY A 50 2.43 12.73 -4.48
N GLY A 51 2.55 11.45 -4.09
CA GLY A 51 1.47 10.71 -3.42
C GLY A 51 1.04 11.37 -2.11
N ILE A 52 1.99 11.67 -1.23
CA ILE A 52 1.68 12.30 0.08
C ILE A 52 1.11 13.70 -0.10
N ALA A 53 1.69 14.51 -0.98
CA ALA A 53 1.29 15.90 -1.17
C ALA A 53 -0.16 16.06 -1.64
N VAL A 54 -0.68 15.10 -2.42
CA VAL A 54 -2.05 15.19 -2.96
C VAL A 54 -3.13 14.71 -1.98
N MET A 55 -2.80 13.91 -0.97
CA MET A 55 -3.80 13.24 -0.13
C MET A 55 -4.82 14.18 0.53
N PRO A 56 -4.43 15.36 1.10
CA PRO A 56 -5.41 16.30 1.63
C PRO A 56 -6.37 16.83 0.55
N LEU A 57 -5.83 17.10 -0.65
CA LEU A 57 -6.63 17.55 -1.80
C LEU A 57 -7.55 16.46 -2.30
N ALA A 58 -7.10 15.19 -2.27
CA ALA A 58 -7.90 14.04 -2.64
C ALA A 58 -9.12 13.86 -1.71
N GLY A 59 -8.94 14.06 -0.41
CA GLY A 59 -10.05 14.06 0.55
C GLY A 59 -11.10 15.13 0.24
N MET A 60 -10.65 16.37 -0.05
CA MET A 60 -11.56 17.45 -0.48
C MET A 60 -12.25 17.15 -1.81
N ALA A 61 -11.53 16.51 -2.76
CA ALA A 61 -12.09 16.10 -4.04
C ALA A 61 -13.17 15.03 -3.85
N VAL A 62 -12.94 14.03 -3.00
CA VAL A 62 -13.93 13.00 -2.64
C VAL A 62 -15.17 13.65 -2.01
N ALA A 63 -14.99 14.58 -1.08
CA ALA A 63 -16.11 15.30 -0.46
C ALA A 63 -16.92 16.11 -1.49
N ARG A 64 -16.24 16.77 -2.44
CA ARG A 64 -16.87 17.65 -3.45
C ARG A 64 -17.53 16.88 -4.58
N TRP A 65 -16.86 15.85 -5.11
CA TRP A 65 -17.27 15.15 -6.33
C TRP A 65 -17.74 13.72 -6.10
N GLY A 66 -17.53 13.17 -4.89
CA GLY A 66 -17.81 11.79 -4.54
C GLY A 66 -16.70 10.83 -4.94
N SER A 67 -16.53 9.75 -4.17
CA SER A 67 -15.49 8.75 -4.37
C SER A 67 -15.55 8.10 -5.76
N ARG A 68 -16.76 7.81 -6.27
CA ARG A 68 -16.98 7.23 -7.60
C ARG A 68 -16.38 8.07 -8.73
N ASN A 69 -16.61 9.39 -8.72
CA ASN A 69 -16.13 10.29 -9.77
C ASN A 69 -14.61 10.53 -9.65
N CYS A 70 -14.08 10.56 -8.42
CA CYS A 70 -12.64 10.61 -8.18
C CYS A 70 -11.93 9.36 -8.71
N ILE A 71 -12.48 8.16 -8.49
CA ILE A 71 -11.97 6.92 -9.06
C ILE A 71 -11.95 6.99 -10.59
N ALA A 72 -13.03 7.46 -11.20
CA ALA A 72 -13.10 7.59 -12.66
C ALA A 72 -12.01 8.53 -13.20
N GLY A 73 -11.88 9.73 -12.62
CA GLY A 73 -10.91 10.73 -13.06
C GLY A 73 -9.46 10.26 -12.88
N THR A 74 -9.13 9.69 -11.72
CA THR A 74 -7.79 9.19 -11.44
C THR A 74 -7.43 7.95 -12.26
N ALA A 75 -8.37 7.02 -12.50
CA ALA A 75 -8.16 5.87 -13.37
C ALA A 75 -7.93 6.28 -14.82
N LEU A 76 -8.70 7.26 -15.35
CA LEU A 76 -8.47 7.82 -16.69
C LEU A 76 -7.10 8.48 -16.79
N LEU A 77 -6.72 9.29 -15.81
CA LEU A 77 -5.39 9.91 -15.78
C LEU A 77 -4.28 8.86 -15.69
N MET A 78 -4.47 7.78 -14.93
CA MET A 78 -3.53 6.64 -14.87
C MET A 78 -3.36 6.00 -16.25
N CYS A 79 -4.43 5.82 -17.02
CA CYS A 79 -4.35 5.27 -18.38
C CYS A 79 -3.51 6.14 -19.33
N LEU A 80 -3.42 7.44 -19.10
CA LEU A 80 -2.55 8.36 -19.85
C LEU A 80 -1.11 8.36 -19.32
N LEU A 81 -0.95 8.36 -18.01
CA LEU A 81 0.36 8.45 -17.36
C LEU A 81 1.20 7.18 -17.53
N LEU A 82 0.60 5.98 -17.51
CA LEU A 82 1.33 4.73 -17.68
C LEU A 82 2.10 4.66 -19.02
N PRO A 83 1.47 4.87 -20.20
CA PRO A 83 2.20 4.92 -21.45
C PRO A 83 3.22 6.07 -21.49
N ALA A 84 2.89 7.24 -20.94
CA ALA A 84 3.79 8.38 -20.88
C ALA A 84 5.06 8.08 -20.09
N LEU A 85 4.97 7.38 -18.96
CA LEU A 85 6.12 6.90 -18.19
C LEU A 85 7.00 5.94 -19.01
N GLY A 86 6.38 4.98 -19.71
CA GLY A 86 7.11 4.03 -20.58
C GLY A 86 7.80 4.69 -21.76
N ALA A 87 7.25 5.79 -22.27
CA ALA A 87 7.76 6.55 -23.42
C ALA A 87 8.63 7.75 -23.03
N ALA A 88 8.86 8.03 -21.75
CA ALA A 88 9.56 9.23 -21.29
C ALA A 88 10.90 9.42 -22.01
N PRO A 89 11.18 10.60 -22.62
CA PRO A 89 12.38 10.82 -23.46
C PRO A 89 13.64 11.12 -22.66
N SER A 90 13.51 11.54 -21.40
CA SER A 90 14.64 11.93 -20.54
C SER A 90 14.38 11.65 -19.06
N PRO A 91 15.43 11.58 -18.22
CA PRO A 91 15.28 11.40 -16.77
C PRO A 91 14.40 12.49 -16.11
N LEU A 92 14.57 13.74 -16.54
CA LEU A 92 13.81 14.87 -15.99
C LEU A 92 12.31 14.72 -16.29
N VAL A 93 11.95 14.40 -17.55
CA VAL A 93 10.56 14.16 -17.94
C VAL A 93 10.00 12.95 -17.20
N PHE A 94 10.78 11.88 -17.07
CA PHE A 94 10.36 10.71 -16.30
C PHE A 94 10.07 11.07 -14.82
N THR A 95 10.96 11.84 -14.19
CA THR A 95 10.79 12.29 -12.78
C THR A 95 9.54 13.14 -12.61
N ALA A 96 9.29 14.08 -13.52
CA ALA A 96 8.08 14.90 -13.49
C ALA A 96 6.81 14.06 -13.67
N LEU A 97 6.81 13.14 -14.63
CA LEU A 97 5.70 12.20 -14.85
C LEU A 97 5.49 11.28 -13.63
N LEU A 98 6.58 10.83 -13.00
CA LEU A 98 6.52 9.99 -11.82
C LEU A 98 5.94 10.73 -10.60
N PHE A 99 6.27 12.01 -10.41
CA PHE A 99 5.64 12.86 -9.40
C PHE A 99 4.13 12.97 -9.63
N ILE A 100 3.71 13.26 -10.87
CA ILE A 100 2.28 13.36 -11.23
C ILE A 100 1.60 12.00 -11.09
N TYR A 101 2.28 10.92 -11.46
CA TYR A 101 1.76 9.56 -11.29
C TYR A 101 1.57 9.20 -9.82
N GLY A 102 2.55 9.51 -8.98
CA GLY A 102 2.46 9.31 -7.53
C GLY A 102 1.30 10.10 -6.91
N ALA A 103 1.15 11.39 -7.30
CA ALA A 103 0.03 12.21 -6.90
C ALA A 103 -1.32 11.61 -7.35
N ASN A 104 -1.42 11.17 -8.60
CA ASN A 104 -2.62 10.51 -9.12
C ASN A 104 -2.92 9.21 -8.38
N PHE A 105 -1.89 8.40 -8.09
CA PHE A 105 -2.06 7.15 -7.36
C PHE A 105 -2.49 7.39 -5.91
N GLY A 106 -1.90 8.37 -5.22
CA GLY A 106 -2.33 8.77 -3.87
C GLY A 106 -3.79 9.24 -3.83
N ALA A 107 -4.23 10.00 -4.84
CA ALA A 107 -5.62 10.40 -4.95
C ALA A 107 -6.56 9.21 -5.24
N LEU A 108 -6.13 8.27 -6.10
CA LEU A 108 -6.86 7.03 -6.36
C LEU A 108 -6.99 6.19 -5.09
N ASP A 109 -5.91 6.04 -4.33
CA ASP A 109 -5.90 5.25 -3.10
C ASP A 109 -6.87 5.80 -2.06
N VAL A 110 -6.87 7.11 -1.83
CA VAL A 110 -7.87 7.77 -0.97
C VAL A 110 -9.30 7.50 -1.46
N ALA A 111 -9.53 7.61 -2.78
CA ALA A 111 -10.86 7.45 -3.34
C ALA A 111 -11.38 6.01 -3.28
N VAL A 112 -10.54 5.00 -3.57
CA VAL A 112 -10.95 3.58 -3.50
C VAL A 112 -11.20 3.15 -2.06
N ASN A 113 -10.38 3.62 -1.10
CA ASN A 113 -10.58 3.33 0.32
C ASN A 113 -11.86 4.00 0.86
N ALA A 114 -12.14 5.25 0.46
CA ALA A 114 -13.40 5.93 0.79
C ALA A 114 -14.61 5.16 0.23
N GLN A 115 -14.55 4.74 -1.05
CA GLN A 115 -15.60 3.92 -1.68
C GLN A 115 -15.77 2.58 -0.98
N GLY A 116 -14.66 1.92 -0.61
CA GLY A 116 -14.66 0.68 0.15
C GLY A 116 -15.38 0.83 1.50
N ALA A 117 -15.09 1.91 2.23
CA ALA A 117 -15.72 2.22 3.50
C ALA A 117 -17.24 2.46 3.37
N VAL A 118 -17.68 3.16 2.32
CA VAL A 118 -19.12 3.37 2.04
C VAL A 118 -19.79 2.04 1.74
N VAL A 119 -19.21 1.17 0.91
CA VAL A 119 -19.76 -0.15 0.59
C VAL A 119 -19.79 -1.05 1.83
N GLU A 120 -18.76 -1.00 2.67
CA GLU A 120 -18.69 -1.72 3.95
C GLU A 120 -19.81 -1.27 4.88
N ALA A 121 -19.99 0.05 5.08
CA ALA A 121 -21.06 0.61 5.90
C ALA A 121 -22.45 0.23 5.39
N MET A 122 -22.69 0.27 4.08
CA MET A 122 -23.96 -0.13 3.46
C MET A 122 -24.27 -1.63 3.62
N SER A 123 -23.24 -2.47 3.69
CA SER A 123 -23.41 -3.93 3.83
C SER A 123 -23.61 -4.38 5.26
N GLY A 124 -23.23 -3.56 6.24
CA GLY A 124 -23.20 -3.91 7.66
C GLY A 124 -22.18 -4.99 8.04
N ARG A 125 -21.20 -5.28 7.14
CA ARG A 125 -20.17 -6.33 7.30
C ARG A 125 -18.83 -5.79 6.89
N LEU A 126 -17.77 -6.29 7.52
CA LEU A 126 -16.40 -5.95 7.16
C LEU A 126 -16.03 -6.56 5.81
N HIS A 127 -15.44 -5.76 4.92
CA HIS A 127 -15.00 -6.13 3.57
C HIS A 127 -13.64 -5.54 3.20
N MET A 128 -13.09 -4.65 4.04
CA MET A 128 -11.89 -3.90 3.69
C MET A 128 -10.68 -4.80 3.47
N SER A 129 -10.49 -5.85 4.29
CA SER A 129 -9.41 -6.83 4.07
C SER A 129 -9.59 -7.58 2.75
N GLY A 130 -10.84 -7.95 2.40
CA GLY A 130 -11.15 -8.57 1.11
C GLY A 130 -10.90 -7.65 -0.09
N PHE A 131 -11.13 -6.34 0.06
CA PHE A 131 -10.77 -5.35 -0.97
C PHE A 131 -9.24 -5.27 -1.15
N HIS A 132 -8.48 -5.19 -0.06
CA HIS A 132 -7.02 -5.20 -0.11
C HIS A 132 -6.43 -6.54 -0.58
N ALA A 133 -7.13 -7.67 -0.36
CA ALA A 133 -6.78 -8.94 -1.00
C ALA A 133 -6.89 -8.85 -2.53
N CYS A 134 -7.96 -8.23 -3.06
CA CYS A 134 -8.10 -7.98 -4.50
C CYS A 134 -7.00 -7.05 -5.03
N TYR A 135 -6.59 -6.02 -4.26
CA TYR A 135 -5.42 -5.21 -4.58
C TYR A 135 -4.15 -6.07 -4.70
N SER A 136 -3.87 -6.94 -3.72
CA SER A 136 -2.72 -7.85 -3.76
C SER A 136 -2.77 -8.83 -4.94
N LEU A 137 -3.95 -9.32 -5.32
CA LEU A 137 -4.14 -10.13 -6.52
C LEU A 137 -3.87 -9.34 -7.80
N GLY A 138 -4.23 -8.06 -7.83
CA GLY A 138 -3.92 -7.15 -8.93
C GLY A 138 -2.42 -6.93 -9.11
N THR A 139 -1.69 -6.73 -7.99
CA THR A 139 -0.22 -6.61 -8.02
C THR A 139 0.43 -7.89 -8.54
N LEU A 140 0.01 -9.05 -8.04
CA LEU A 140 0.53 -10.34 -8.48
C LEU A 140 0.23 -10.61 -9.96
N ALA A 141 -1.01 -10.40 -10.39
CA ALA A 141 -1.41 -10.58 -11.80
C ALA A 141 -0.59 -9.68 -12.73
N SER A 142 -0.40 -8.42 -12.35
CA SER A 142 0.42 -7.47 -13.12
C SER A 142 1.88 -7.92 -13.21
N ALA A 143 2.48 -8.38 -12.12
CA ALA A 143 3.86 -8.88 -12.11
C ALA A 143 4.04 -10.12 -12.99
N LEU A 144 3.11 -11.09 -12.93
CA LEU A 144 3.14 -12.30 -13.76
C LEU A 144 2.98 -11.97 -15.24
N VAL A 145 2.01 -11.12 -15.60
CA VAL A 145 1.78 -10.69 -16.98
C VAL A 145 2.99 -9.93 -17.51
N ALA A 146 3.56 -9.03 -16.72
CA ALA A 146 4.77 -8.29 -17.09
C ALA A 146 5.95 -9.22 -17.34
N SER A 147 6.20 -10.15 -16.43
CA SER A 147 7.28 -11.14 -16.58
C SER A 147 7.11 -11.96 -17.87
N LEU A 148 5.89 -12.41 -18.15
CA LEU A 148 5.60 -13.17 -19.37
C LEU A 148 5.77 -12.30 -20.63
N MET A 149 5.20 -11.09 -20.66
CA MET A 149 5.31 -10.19 -21.82
C MET A 149 6.76 -9.84 -22.13
N LEU A 150 7.56 -9.49 -21.12
CA LEU A 150 8.96 -9.14 -21.30
C LEU A 150 9.80 -10.35 -21.73
N LYS A 151 9.52 -11.54 -21.18
CA LYS A 151 10.17 -12.80 -21.60
C LYS A 151 9.86 -13.16 -23.06
N LEU A 152 8.68 -12.82 -23.56
CA LEU A 152 8.28 -13.02 -24.97
C LEU A 152 8.79 -11.91 -25.90
N GLY A 153 9.67 -11.03 -25.45
CA GLY A 153 10.25 -9.95 -26.24
C GLY A 153 9.39 -8.67 -26.30
N GLY A 154 8.36 -8.57 -25.48
CA GLY A 154 7.57 -7.35 -25.35
C GLY A 154 8.38 -6.21 -24.76
N THR A 155 8.00 -4.96 -25.08
CA THR A 155 8.63 -3.76 -24.54
C THR A 155 7.93 -3.25 -23.29
N VAL A 156 8.65 -2.42 -22.51
CA VAL A 156 8.06 -1.71 -21.35
C VAL A 156 6.86 -0.85 -21.77
N LEU A 157 6.93 -0.20 -22.93
CA LEU A 157 5.82 0.59 -23.44
C LEU A 157 4.58 -0.28 -23.74
N MET A 158 4.77 -1.46 -24.34
CA MET A 158 3.67 -2.41 -24.58
C MET A 158 3.02 -2.85 -23.27
N LEU A 159 3.80 -3.11 -22.23
CA LEU A 159 3.29 -3.43 -20.90
C LEU A 159 2.46 -2.27 -20.32
N CYS A 160 2.96 -1.04 -20.39
CA CYS A 160 2.26 0.14 -19.92
C CYS A 160 0.92 0.36 -20.65
N VAL A 161 0.92 0.21 -21.99
CA VAL A 161 -0.29 0.33 -22.80
C VAL A 161 -1.28 -0.80 -22.50
N PHE A 162 -0.82 -2.03 -22.37
CA PHE A 162 -1.67 -3.17 -21.99
C PHE A 162 -2.34 -2.93 -20.63
N SER A 163 -1.56 -2.53 -19.63
CA SER A 163 -2.08 -2.27 -18.28
C SER A 163 -3.07 -1.11 -18.25
N ALA A 164 -2.78 -0.03 -19.01
CA ALA A 164 -3.73 1.07 -19.20
C ALA A 164 -5.04 0.59 -19.83
N THR A 165 -4.98 -0.29 -20.81
CA THR A 165 -6.16 -0.88 -21.46
C THR A 165 -6.99 -1.72 -20.49
N VAL A 166 -6.33 -2.52 -19.63
CA VAL A 166 -7.03 -3.31 -18.61
C VAL A 166 -7.72 -2.40 -17.58
N VAL A 167 -7.04 -1.34 -17.13
CA VAL A 167 -7.63 -0.35 -16.22
C VAL A 167 -8.83 0.35 -16.89
N LEU A 168 -8.70 0.75 -18.14
CA LEU A 168 -9.79 1.39 -18.91
C LEU A 168 -10.99 0.46 -19.08
N ALA A 169 -10.75 -0.81 -19.40
CA ALA A 169 -11.81 -1.82 -19.49
C ALA A 169 -12.54 -2.02 -18.15
N GLY A 170 -11.80 -2.07 -17.04
CA GLY A 170 -12.41 -2.16 -15.70
C GLY A 170 -13.22 -0.91 -15.33
N LEU A 171 -12.82 0.27 -15.81
CA LEU A 171 -13.52 1.53 -15.57
C LEU A 171 -14.94 1.54 -16.16
N THR A 172 -15.23 0.71 -17.17
CA THR A 172 -16.60 0.55 -17.71
C THR A 172 -17.61 0.13 -16.64
N GLN A 173 -17.17 -0.48 -15.54
CA GLN A 173 -18.03 -0.89 -14.42
C GLN A 173 -18.22 0.21 -13.36
N ASN A 174 -17.56 1.36 -13.50
CA ASN A 174 -17.56 2.43 -12.50
C ASN A 174 -18.97 2.94 -12.15
N PHE A 175 -19.92 2.90 -13.11
CA PHE A 175 -21.31 3.33 -12.88
C PHE A 175 -22.04 2.51 -11.78
N ARG A 176 -21.54 1.32 -11.45
CA ARG A 176 -22.09 0.43 -10.40
C ARG A 176 -21.59 0.78 -9.00
N LEU A 177 -20.57 1.62 -8.88
CA LEU A 177 -20.09 2.13 -7.58
C LEU A 177 -21.16 3.05 -6.95
N VAL A 178 -21.03 3.24 -5.64
CA VAL A 178 -21.93 4.13 -4.90
C VAL A 178 -21.72 5.57 -5.39
N PRO A 179 -22.79 6.25 -5.85
CA PRO A 179 -22.69 7.64 -6.28
C PRO A 179 -22.52 8.58 -5.07
N LYS A 180 -22.17 9.85 -5.33
CA LYS A 180 -21.97 10.87 -4.29
C LYS A 180 -23.13 10.96 -3.28
N SER A 181 -24.37 10.74 -3.73
CA SER A 181 -25.55 10.76 -2.86
C SER A 181 -25.54 9.67 -1.77
N GLY A 182 -24.71 8.64 -1.92
CA GLY A 182 -24.49 7.59 -0.92
C GLY A 182 -23.25 7.81 -0.06
N ASP A 183 -22.41 8.77 -0.39
CA ASP A 183 -21.29 9.21 0.45
C ASP A 183 -21.84 10.00 1.64
N ALA A 184 -21.15 9.97 2.78
CA ALA A 184 -21.55 10.78 3.93
C ALA A 184 -21.64 12.27 3.55
N PRO A 185 -22.68 13.01 3.98
CA PRO A 185 -22.81 14.41 3.65
C PRO A 185 -21.57 15.18 4.12
N PRO A 186 -21.06 16.14 3.33
CA PRO A 186 -19.95 16.99 3.78
C PRO A 186 -20.43 17.78 5.00
N THR A 187 -19.84 17.53 6.15
CA THR A 187 -19.93 18.44 7.29
C THR A 187 -19.21 19.72 6.86
N GLY A 188 -19.81 20.89 7.02
CA GLY A 188 -19.39 22.15 6.44
C GLY A 188 -17.98 22.70 6.79
N GLN A 189 -17.08 21.86 7.26
CA GLN A 189 -15.67 22.17 7.47
C GLN A 189 -14.87 21.78 6.23
N HIS A 190 -14.23 22.76 5.59
CA HIS A 190 -13.37 22.52 4.42
C HIS A 190 -12.03 21.84 4.76
N PHE A 191 -11.59 21.95 6.02
CA PHE A 191 -10.39 21.31 6.56
C PHE A 191 -10.59 21.03 8.06
N ALA A 192 -10.21 19.85 8.51
CA ALA A 192 -10.20 19.50 9.94
C ALA A 192 -8.83 18.91 10.30
N TRP A 193 -8.20 19.48 11.35
CA TRP A 193 -6.99 18.90 11.91
C TRP A 193 -7.27 17.49 12.44
N PRO A 194 -6.34 16.52 12.25
CA PRO A 194 -6.48 15.18 12.80
C PRO A 194 -6.71 15.25 14.32
N ASN A 195 -7.79 14.63 14.79
CA ASN A 195 -8.01 14.48 16.22
C ASN A 195 -7.09 13.37 16.79
N ARG A 196 -7.04 13.26 18.12
CA ARG A 196 -6.17 12.28 18.80
C ARG A 196 -6.35 10.85 18.27
N ARG A 197 -7.60 10.44 17.97
CA ARG A 197 -7.89 9.10 17.46
C ARG A 197 -7.35 8.93 16.04
N THR A 198 -7.54 9.90 15.16
CA THR A 198 -6.99 9.90 13.80
C THR A 198 -5.46 9.84 13.82
N LEU A 199 -4.80 10.59 14.73
CA LEU A 199 -3.35 10.53 14.88
C LEU A 199 -2.86 9.14 15.32
N ILE A 200 -3.53 8.52 16.29
CA ILE A 200 -3.17 7.16 16.74
C ILE A 200 -3.35 6.15 15.60
N LEU A 201 -4.46 6.20 14.86
CA LEU A 201 -4.70 5.36 13.68
C LEU A 201 -3.61 5.59 12.62
N GLY A 202 -3.27 6.85 12.35
CA GLY A 202 -2.19 7.22 11.42
C GLY A 202 -0.82 6.68 11.84
N LEU A 203 -0.46 6.81 13.13
CA LEU A 203 0.80 6.27 13.65
C LEU A 203 0.85 4.74 13.60
N CYS A 204 -0.27 4.06 13.86
CA CYS A 204 -0.36 2.62 13.65
C CYS A 204 -0.22 2.24 12.16
N CYS A 205 -0.78 3.06 11.26
CA CYS A 205 -0.63 2.88 9.82
C CYS A 205 0.82 3.13 9.36
N TYR A 206 1.48 4.14 9.92
CA TYR A 206 2.91 4.41 9.74
C TYR A 206 3.76 3.18 10.08
N ALA A 207 3.53 2.59 11.26
CA ALA A 207 4.25 1.38 11.68
C ALA A 207 4.01 0.20 10.71
N ALA A 208 2.76 -0.01 10.26
CA ALA A 208 2.44 -1.07 9.32
C ALA A 208 3.13 -0.87 7.96
N PHE A 209 3.09 0.35 7.42
CA PHE A 209 3.69 0.66 6.12
C PHE A 209 5.22 0.72 6.16
N MET A 210 5.81 1.19 7.26
CA MET A 210 7.25 1.11 7.46
C MET A 210 7.71 -0.34 7.49
N THR A 211 6.99 -1.21 8.21
CA THR A 211 7.26 -2.65 8.26
C THR A 211 7.13 -3.32 6.87
N GLU A 212 6.09 -2.96 6.10
CA GLU A 212 5.91 -3.47 4.73
C GLU A 212 7.08 -3.06 3.83
N GLY A 213 7.50 -1.79 3.87
CA GLY A 213 8.67 -1.27 3.16
C GLY A 213 9.97 -1.96 3.61
N ALA A 214 10.19 -2.09 4.92
CA ALA A 214 11.34 -2.76 5.49
C ALA A 214 11.46 -4.22 5.02
N CYS A 215 10.35 -4.98 5.05
CA CYS A 215 10.35 -6.36 4.57
C CYS A 215 10.57 -6.44 3.05
N THR A 216 10.00 -5.52 2.27
CA THR A 216 10.13 -5.50 0.81
C THR A 216 11.57 -5.24 0.39
N ASP A 217 12.20 -4.23 0.97
CA ASP A 217 13.50 -3.74 0.50
C ASP A 217 14.69 -4.45 1.17
N TRP A 218 14.54 -4.88 2.43
CA TRP A 218 15.67 -5.29 3.26
C TRP A 218 15.67 -6.76 3.69
N SER A 219 14.56 -7.50 3.55
CA SER A 219 14.52 -8.91 3.98
C SER A 219 15.52 -9.79 3.24
N ALA A 220 15.63 -9.65 1.92
CA ALA A 220 16.58 -10.41 1.11
C ALA A 220 18.04 -10.00 1.42
N ILE A 221 18.29 -8.71 1.63
CA ILE A 221 19.62 -8.19 2.04
C ILE A 221 20.02 -8.79 3.38
N PHE A 222 19.12 -8.79 4.36
CA PHE A 222 19.37 -9.38 5.68
C PHE A 222 19.68 -10.88 5.60
N LEU A 223 18.86 -11.64 4.87
CA LEU A 223 19.07 -13.08 4.73
C LEU A 223 20.38 -13.40 3.98
N ARG A 224 20.75 -12.59 3.00
CA ARG A 224 22.01 -12.75 2.27
C ARG A 224 23.21 -12.44 3.16
N PHE A 225 23.26 -11.24 3.74
CA PHE A 225 24.48 -10.73 4.38
C PHE A 225 24.55 -11.05 5.87
N SER A 226 23.44 -11.15 6.58
CA SER A 226 23.43 -11.43 8.02
C SER A 226 23.17 -12.91 8.34
N ARG A 227 22.63 -13.70 7.40
CA ARG A 227 22.32 -15.14 7.57
C ARG A 227 23.05 -16.04 6.58
N GLY A 228 23.86 -15.49 5.68
CA GLY A 228 24.71 -16.26 4.77
C GLY A 228 23.95 -17.08 3.70
N MET A 229 22.69 -16.77 3.42
CA MET A 229 21.92 -17.47 2.41
C MET A 229 22.45 -17.19 1.00
N ALA A 230 22.31 -18.15 0.07
CA ALA A 230 22.54 -17.93 -1.34
C ALA A 230 21.61 -16.82 -1.86
N ILE A 231 22.05 -16.05 -2.87
CA ILE A 231 21.34 -14.84 -3.31
C ILE A 231 19.92 -15.14 -3.83
N ASP A 232 19.74 -16.25 -4.52
CA ASP A 232 18.47 -16.77 -5.00
C ASP A 232 17.54 -17.19 -3.84
N ALA A 233 18.08 -17.90 -2.84
CA ALA A 233 17.34 -18.32 -1.67
C ALA A 233 17.00 -17.16 -0.72
N ALA A 234 17.80 -16.09 -0.68
CA ALA A 234 17.55 -14.93 0.15
C ALA A 234 16.26 -14.17 -0.24
N THR A 235 15.86 -14.24 -1.51
CA THR A 235 14.59 -13.66 -1.99
C THR A 235 13.35 -14.32 -1.38
N LEU A 236 13.49 -15.53 -0.81
CA LEU A 236 12.39 -16.21 -0.13
C LEU A 236 11.90 -15.43 1.10
N GLY A 237 12.70 -14.55 1.69
CA GLY A 237 12.27 -13.67 2.78
C GLY A 237 11.11 -12.76 2.37
N TYR A 238 11.28 -12.04 1.27
CA TYR A 238 10.20 -11.21 0.72
C TYR A 238 9.03 -12.04 0.20
N ALA A 239 9.31 -13.17 -0.48
CA ALA A 239 8.26 -14.03 -1.00
C ALA A 239 7.36 -14.57 0.13
N ALA A 240 7.95 -15.02 1.25
CA ALA A 240 7.20 -15.48 2.42
C ALA A 240 6.37 -14.34 3.03
N PHE A 241 6.96 -13.14 3.20
CA PHE A 241 6.23 -11.96 3.66
C PHE A 241 5.01 -11.66 2.75
N ALA A 242 5.21 -11.58 1.44
CA ALA A 242 4.16 -11.22 0.49
C ALA A 242 3.02 -12.25 0.43
N VAL A 243 3.35 -13.56 0.40
CA VAL A 243 2.37 -14.64 0.41
C VAL A 243 1.55 -14.62 1.69
N MET A 244 2.22 -14.49 2.84
CA MET A 244 1.56 -14.49 4.14
C MET A 244 0.72 -13.23 4.36
N THR A 245 1.13 -12.07 3.83
CA THR A 245 0.32 -10.85 3.78
C THR A 245 -0.96 -11.07 2.97
N ALA A 246 -0.86 -11.70 1.80
CA ALA A 246 -2.04 -12.01 0.99
C ALA A 246 -3.00 -12.97 1.71
N LEU A 247 -2.48 -14.02 2.36
CA LEU A 247 -3.27 -14.96 3.16
C LEU A 247 -3.95 -14.27 4.35
N ALA A 248 -3.24 -13.36 5.04
CA ALA A 248 -3.84 -12.56 6.10
C ALA A 248 -5.02 -11.73 5.58
N ARG A 249 -4.85 -11.03 4.47
CA ARG A 249 -5.90 -10.20 3.85
C ARG A 249 -7.12 -11.02 3.40
N LEU A 250 -6.93 -12.24 2.90
CA LEU A 250 -8.02 -13.14 2.51
C LEU A 250 -8.86 -13.62 3.71
N THR A 251 -8.26 -13.73 4.88
CA THR A 251 -8.90 -14.23 6.11
C THR A 251 -9.32 -13.13 7.07
N GLY A 252 -8.82 -11.91 6.87
CA GLY A 252 -8.89 -10.80 7.82
C GLY A 252 -10.29 -10.36 8.19
N ASP A 253 -11.19 -10.20 7.21
CA ASP A 253 -12.55 -9.79 7.47
C ASP A 253 -13.30 -10.81 8.36
N ARG A 254 -13.08 -12.13 8.10
CA ARG A 254 -13.68 -13.20 8.91
C ARG A 254 -13.14 -13.20 10.33
N LEU A 255 -11.83 -13.01 10.49
CA LEU A 255 -11.19 -12.94 11.80
C LEU A 255 -11.68 -11.71 12.58
N ALA A 256 -11.75 -10.54 11.91
CA ALA A 256 -12.20 -9.30 12.53
C ALA A 256 -13.70 -9.36 12.93
N MET A 257 -14.54 -10.04 12.14
CA MET A 257 -15.94 -10.26 12.51
C MET A 257 -16.12 -11.22 13.70
N ARG A 258 -15.23 -12.21 13.87
CA ARG A 258 -15.31 -13.21 14.96
C ARG A 258 -14.65 -12.73 16.24
N LEU A 259 -13.48 -12.12 16.15
CA LEU A 259 -12.63 -11.77 17.30
C LEU A 259 -12.74 -10.28 17.67
N GLY A 260 -13.28 -9.45 16.77
CA GLY A 260 -13.24 -7.98 16.87
C GLY A 260 -11.94 -7.39 16.31
N GLN A 261 -12.07 -6.20 15.70
CA GLN A 261 -10.95 -5.50 15.07
C GLN A 261 -9.77 -5.23 16.02
N PRO A 262 -9.97 -4.77 17.29
CA PRO A 262 -8.88 -4.53 18.22
C PRO A 262 -8.07 -5.78 18.57
N VAL A 263 -8.72 -6.94 18.64
CA VAL A 263 -8.04 -8.22 18.94
C VAL A 263 -7.20 -8.63 17.76
N VAL A 264 -7.74 -8.59 16.54
CA VAL A 264 -6.98 -8.94 15.31
C VAL A 264 -5.79 -8.00 15.13
N MET A 265 -5.96 -6.70 15.37
CA MET A 265 -4.88 -5.72 15.34
C MET A 265 -3.76 -6.04 16.33
N ARG A 266 -4.10 -6.40 17.59
CA ARG A 266 -3.11 -6.78 18.61
C ARG A 266 -2.39 -8.07 18.26
N LEU A 267 -3.14 -9.10 17.86
CA LEU A 267 -2.54 -10.37 17.44
C LEU A 267 -1.61 -10.16 16.25
N GLY A 268 -2.01 -9.31 15.30
CA GLY A 268 -1.20 -8.96 14.15
C GLY A 268 0.11 -8.26 14.54
N ALA A 269 0.04 -7.25 15.40
CA ALA A 269 1.22 -6.55 15.91
C ALA A 269 2.14 -7.49 16.69
N ALA A 270 1.59 -8.34 17.57
CA ALA A 270 2.35 -9.31 18.35
C ALA A 270 3.06 -10.34 17.45
N LEU A 271 2.36 -10.86 16.43
CA LEU A 271 2.97 -11.76 15.44
C LEU A 271 4.08 -11.07 14.64
N GLY A 272 3.90 -9.80 14.27
CA GLY A 272 4.94 -9.02 13.60
C GLY A 272 6.19 -8.87 14.46
N VAL A 273 6.03 -8.50 15.74
CA VAL A 273 7.13 -8.42 16.72
C VAL A 273 7.82 -9.78 16.87
N ALA A 274 7.05 -10.86 17.06
CA ALA A 274 7.59 -12.22 17.18
C ALA A 274 8.33 -12.65 15.91
N GLY A 275 7.81 -12.30 14.73
CA GLY A 275 8.44 -12.58 13.45
C GLY A 275 9.81 -11.91 13.30
N PHE A 276 9.91 -10.62 13.62
CA PHE A 276 11.20 -9.91 13.64
C PHE A 276 12.14 -10.47 14.70
N ALA A 277 11.65 -10.74 15.91
CA ALA A 277 12.48 -11.36 16.95
C ALA A 277 13.04 -12.72 16.48
N LEU A 278 12.22 -13.55 15.85
CA LEU A 278 12.62 -14.83 15.29
C LEU A 278 13.69 -14.68 14.20
N ALA A 279 13.48 -13.76 13.25
CA ALA A 279 14.42 -13.50 12.17
C ALA A 279 15.77 -12.96 12.68
N VAL A 280 15.74 -12.07 13.70
CA VAL A 280 16.94 -11.37 14.20
C VAL A 280 17.69 -12.19 15.25
N LEU A 281 17.01 -12.85 16.17
CA LEU A 281 17.65 -13.52 17.30
C LEU A 281 18.14 -14.94 16.97
N VAL A 282 17.48 -15.61 16.01
CA VAL A 282 17.89 -16.97 15.62
C VAL A 282 18.81 -16.89 14.40
N ASN A 283 20.04 -17.40 14.56
CA ASN A 283 21.04 -17.40 13.47
C ASN A 283 20.80 -18.53 12.46
N SER A 284 19.69 -18.45 11.72
CA SER A 284 19.30 -19.40 10.68
C SER A 284 18.54 -18.69 9.57
N GLY A 285 18.96 -18.89 8.31
CA GLY A 285 18.28 -18.31 7.14
C GLY A 285 16.85 -18.81 6.98
N ILE A 286 16.61 -20.12 7.20
CA ILE A 286 15.27 -20.70 7.09
C ILE A 286 14.35 -20.12 8.17
N VAL A 287 14.83 -20.00 9.41
CA VAL A 287 14.06 -19.38 10.50
C VAL A 287 13.81 -17.90 10.19
N GLY A 288 14.74 -17.20 9.56
CA GLY A 288 14.55 -15.84 9.09
C GLY A 288 13.43 -15.72 8.05
N VAL A 289 13.36 -16.65 7.09
CA VAL A 289 12.25 -16.71 6.10
C VAL A 289 10.91 -16.92 6.82
N VAL A 290 10.84 -17.84 7.79
CA VAL A 290 9.62 -18.05 8.61
C VAL A 290 9.27 -16.79 9.39
N GLY A 291 10.27 -16.12 9.96
CA GLY A 291 10.11 -14.86 10.68
C GLY A 291 9.46 -13.77 9.80
N PHE A 292 9.98 -13.55 8.59
CA PHE A 292 9.37 -12.60 7.64
C PHE A 292 7.97 -13.02 7.20
N GLY A 293 7.70 -14.31 7.06
CA GLY A 293 6.35 -14.82 6.84
C GLY A 293 5.38 -14.46 7.98
N LEU A 294 5.82 -14.63 9.23
CA LEU A 294 5.03 -14.24 10.41
C LEU A 294 4.77 -12.72 10.45
N VAL A 295 5.78 -11.90 10.11
CA VAL A 295 5.58 -10.45 9.97
C VAL A 295 4.50 -10.17 8.94
N GLY A 296 4.56 -10.78 7.75
CA GLY A 296 3.57 -10.58 6.68
C GLY A 296 2.15 -10.97 7.11
N PHE A 297 1.99 -12.14 7.75
CA PHE A 297 0.67 -12.56 8.25
C PHE A 297 0.16 -11.65 9.36
N GLY A 298 1.02 -11.22 10.26
CA GLY A 298 0.66 -10.33 11.37
C GLY A 298 0.23 -8.94 10.89
N THR A 299 1.03 -8.32 10.00
CA THR A 299 0.82 -6.93 9.60
C THR A 299 -0.14 -6.77 8.41
N GLY A 300 -0.38 -7.84 7.63
CA GLY A 300 -1.15 -7.78 6.39
C GLY A 300 -2.57 -7.22 6.53
N ASN A 301 -3.21 -7.37 7.70
CA ASN A 301 -4.53 -6.82 7.97
C ASN A 301 -4.51 -5.47 8.70
N MET A 302 -3.35 -4.96 9.13
CA MET A 302 -3.31 -3.71 9.91
C MET A 302 -3.86 -2.53 9.10
N ALA A 303 -3.35 -2.29 7.90
CA ALA A 303 -3.82 -1.20 7.05
C ALA A 303 -5.32 -1.27 6.72
N PRO A 304 -5.90 -2.40 6.26
CA PRO A 304 -7.34 -2.53 6.05
C PRO A 304 -8.19 -2.21 7.28
N LEU A 305 -7.78 -2.70 8.45
CA LEU A 305 -8.50 -2.43 9.70
C LEU A 305 -8.42 -0.96 10.11
N LEU A 306 -7.25 -0.34 9.93
CA LEU A 306 -7.03 1.07 10.23
C LEU A 306 -7.84 1.98 9.29
N PHE A 307 -7.94 1.63 8.00
CA PHE A 307 -8.77 2.36 7.04
C PHE A 307 -10.26 2.20 7.33
N SER A 308 -10.70 0.99 7.67
CA SER A 308 -12.07 0.77 8.12
C SER A 308 -12.40 1.60 9.38
N ALA A 309 -11.47 1.67 10.34
CA ALA A 309 -11.63 2.49 11.56
C ALA A 309 -11.57 4.00 11.27
N ALA A 310 -10.71 4.44 10.35
CA ALA A 310 -10.60 5.84 9.95
C ALA A 310 -11.92 6.39 9.40
N ALA A 311 -12.68 5.57 8.69
CA ALA A 311 -13.99 5.95 8.17
C ALA A 311 -15.06 6.17 9.27
N ARG A 312 -14.81 5.69 10.50
CA ARG A 312 -15.76 5.72 11.63
C ARG A 312 -15.27 6.56 12.82
N VAL A 313 -14.29 7.43 12.61
CA VAL A 313 -13.76 8.27 13.70
C VAL A 313 -14.85 9.22 14.23
N PRO A 314 -15.22 9.18 15.52
CA PRO A 314 -16.22 10.06 16.09
C PRO A 314 -15.82 11.52 15.94
N GLY A 315 -16.78 12.37 15.58
CA GLY A 315 -16.60 13.80 15.44
C GLY A 315 -15.76 14.24 14.24
N MET A 316 -15.41 13.31 13.33
CA MET A 316 -14.65 13.62 12.11
C MET A 316 -15.26 12.90 10.91
N ALA A 317 -15.51 13.63 9.83
CA ALA A 317 -16.01 13.01 8.61
C ALA A 317 -14.95 12.13 7.94
N ALA A 318 -15.36 11.03 7.32
CA ALA A 318 -14.46 10.06 6.67
C ALA A 318 -13.55 10.69 5.61
N HIS A 319 -14.03 11.71 4.89
CA HIS A 319 -13.25 12.44 3.88
C HIS A 319 -12.13 13.33 4.46
N HIS A 320 -12.08 13.52 5.79
CA HIS A 320 -10.98 14.18 6.49
C HIS A 320 -10.09 13.17 7.21
N SER A 321 -10.68 12.19 7.92
CA SER A 321 -9.94 11.20 8.70
C SER A 321 -9.17 10.21 7.83
N MET A 322 -9.78 9.73 6.74
CA MET A 322 -9.16 8.76 5.86
C MET A 322 -7.87 9.29 5.20
N PRO A 323 -7.88 10.47 4.51
CA PRO A 323 -6.66 11.02 3.92
C PRO A 323 -5.56 11.28 4.95
N ALA A 324 -5.93 11.73 6.16
CA ALA A 324 -4.96 11.96 7.22
C ALA A 324 -4.28 10.67 7.68
N VAL A 325 -5.05 9.58 7.90
CA VAL A 325 -4.51 8.28 8.28
C VAL A 325 -3.62 7.72 7.16
N VAL A 326 -4.08 7.79 5.91
CA VAL A 326 -3.34 7.33 4.74
C VAL A 326 -2.04 8.11 4.57
N ALA A 327 -2.07 9.44 4.63
CA ALA A 327 -0.88 10.30 4.49
C ALA A 327 0.18 10.01 5.56
N ILE A 328 -0.23 9.86 6.84
CA ILE A 328 0.68 9.49 7.92
C ILE A 328 1.24 8.09 7.68
N GLY A 329 0.42 7.15 7.19
CA GLY A 329 0.86 5.81 6.83
C GLY A 329 1.93 5.84 5.73
N TYR A 330 1.68 6.55 4.64
CA TYR A 330 2.64 6.68 3.53
C TYR A 330 3.97 7.34 3.93
N ALA A 331 3.95 8.22 4.96
CA ALA A 331 5.19 8.71 5.52
C ALA A 331 6.08 7.57 6.05
N GLY A 332 5.49 6.46 6.51
CA GLY A 332 6.21 5.24 6.90
C GLY A 332 6.94 4.60 5.72
N PHE A 333 6.30 4.45 4.56
CA PHE A 333 6.96 3.97 3.34
C PHE A 333 8.09 4.89 2.89
N LEU A 334 7.90 6.21 2.98
CA LEU A 334 8.88 7.19 2.52
C LEU A 334 10.10 7.26 3.45
N THR A 335 9.88 7.24 4.76
CA THR A 335 10.94 7.36 5.76
C THR A 335 11.59 6.01 6.09
N GLY A 336 10.89 4.90 5.87
CA GLY A 336 11.35 3.54 6.19
C GLY A 336 12.73 3.22 5.63
N PRO A 337 12.96 3.29 4.32
CA PRO A 337 14.28 2.99 3.73
C PRO A 337 15.41 3.84 4.31
N VAL A 338 15.15 5.13 4.59
CA VAL A 338 16.13 6.05 5.17
C VAL A 338 16.44 5.67 6.62
N MET A 339 15.40 5.43 7.43
CA MET A 339 15.55 5.03 8.83
C MET A 339 16.27 3.69 8.96
N ILE A 340 15.88 2.69 8.18
CA ILE A 340 16.53 1.38 8.17
C ILE A 340 17.99 1.50 7.73
N GLY A 341 18.25 2.25 6.66
CA GLY A 341 19.61 2.48 6.17
C GLY A 341 20.51 3.17 7.19
N LEU A 342 20.03 4.23 7.85
CA LEU A 342 20.77 4.95 8.89
C LEU A 342 21.05 4.07 10.12
N VAL A 343 20.04 3.38 10.63
CA VAL A 343 20.23 2.48 11.80
C VAL A 343 21.15 1.32 11.41
N SER A 344 20.96 0.74 10.21
CA SER A 344 21.77 -0.37 9.74
C SER A 344 23.23 -0.02 9.55
N SER A 345 23.55 1.18 9.09
CA SER A 345 24.93 1.63 8.87
C SER A 345 25.75 1.74 10.18
N HIS A 346 25.10 1.99 11.32
CA HIS A 346 25.76 2.15 12.61
C HIS A 346 25.63 0.92 13.52
N PHE A 347 24.49 0.23 13.45
CA PHE A 347 24.13 -0.81 14.42
C PHE A 347 23.78 -2.16 13.77
N GLY A 348 23.85 -2.24 12.43
CA GLY A 348 23.50 -3.44 11.67
C GLY A 348 22.00 -3.59 11.42
N LEU A 349 21.66 -4.40 10.40
CA LEU A 349 20.28 -4.60 9.93
C LEU A 349 19.35 -5.24 10.98
N GLY A 350 19.89 -6.08 11.87
CA GLY A 350 19.10 -6.65 12.97
C GLY A 350 18.55 -5.59 13.90
N SER A 351 19.36 -4.56 14.23
CA SER A 351 18.91 -3.44 15.07
C SER A 351 17.86 -2.58 14.36
N ALA A 352 17.97 -2.42 13.03
CA ALA A 352 16.98 -1.70 12.23
C ALA A 352 15.60 -2.40 12.27
N PHE A 353 15.55 -3.73 12.11
CA PHE A 353 14.31 -4.49 12.32
C PHE A 353 13.83 -4.47 13.78
N GLY A 354 14.73 -4.28 14.75
CA GLY A 354 14.38 -4.03 16.14
C GLY A 354 13.58 -2.75 16.33
N VAL A 355 13.91 -1.68 15.58
CA VAL A 355 13.12 -0.43 15.57
C VAL A 355 11.70 -0.68 15.03
N ASP A 356 11.56 -1.42 13.92
CA ASP A 356 10.25 -1.81 13.41
C ASP A 356 9.44 -2.64 14.41
N ALA A 357 10.09 -3.58 15.09
CA ALA A 357 9.44 -4.37 16.14
C ALA A 357 8.93 -3.48 17.29
N VAL A 358 9.68 -2.46 17.69
CA VAL A 358 9.23 -1.47 18.68
C VAL A 358 8.02 -0.69 18.18
N LEU A 359 8.03 -0.21 16.93
CA LEU A 359 6.89 0.50 16.33
C LEU A 359 5.64 -0.38 16.29
N LEU A 360 5.77 -1.65 15.92
CA LEU A 360 4.66 -2.62 15.98
C LEU A 360 4.19 -2.86 17.42
N GLY A 361 5.12 -2.91 18.39
CA GLY A 361 4.79 -2.98 19.82
C GLY A 361 3.97 -1.76 20.28
N LEU A 362 4.29 -0.56 19.80
CA LEU A 362 3.47 0.64 20.06
C LEU A 362 2.10 0.55 19.40
N ALA A 363 2.03 0.02 18.15
CA ALA A 363 0.76 -0.20 17.46
C ALA A 363 -0.14 -1.22 18.18
N PHE A 364 0.42 -2.19 18.91
CA PHE A 364 -0.34 -3.11 19.78
C PHE A 364 -1.17 -2.36 20.84
N PHE A 365 -0.58 -1.34 21.48
CA PHE A 365 -1.29 -0.50 22.45
C PHE A 365 -2.29 0.45 21.76
N GLY A 366 -1.98 0.92 20.54
CA GLY A 366 -2.88 1.73 19.72
C GLY A 366 -4.12 1.01 19.20
N ALA A 367 -4.15 -0.32 19.26
CA ALA A 367 -5.22 -1.16 18.71
C ALA A 367 -6.63 -0.87 19.31
N ARG A 368 -6.72 -0.26 20.50
CA ARG A 368 -8.03 0.18 21.08
C ARG A 368 -8.71 1.24 20.20
N SER A 369 -7.95 1.99 19.41
CA SER A 369 -8.49 3.04 18.54
C SER A 369 -9.20 2.49 17.29
N VAL A 370 -9.08 1.18 17.02
CA VAL A 370 -9.71 0.51 15.88
C VAL A 370 -11.16 0.07 16.21
N ALA A 371 -11.59 0.10 17.50
CA ALA A 371 -12.91 -0.29 18.00
C ALA A 371 -14.06 0.56 17.44
#